data_7f762d415b43caf0584928ff306a0547
#
_entry.id   7f762d415b43caf0584928ff306a0547
#
_cell.length_a   1.000
_cell.length_b   1.000
_cell.length_c   1.000
_cell.angle_alpha   90.00
_cell.angle_beta   90.00
_cell.angle_gamma   90.00
#
_symmetry.space_group_name_H-M   'P 1'
#
loop_
_entity.id
_entity.type
_entity.pdbx_description
1 polymer ?
#
loop_
_entity_poly.entity_id
_entity_poly.type
_entity_poly.pdbx_seq_one_letter_code
_entity_poly.pdbx_strand_id
1 'polypeptide(L)'
;MRAVILLAYMATVLPAQTVDHDVAYAAAGGPTMDIVRPAAASATPRPAVLLVHGGGFRAGTKESYLPLANKLAANGYVAATVTYRLSPRNQFPAPVEDVKAAVRFLRANAAKYGIDPLHIGALGGSAGGHLVLMLGLTAGVAEFEGSGPNREQSSAVQCVVDEYGPTDFTQSYSKSVDAAIVLPLFLGGDLDHNRIEHIRASPLNWVTPHAAPILAIHGTADPYVAYEQSLWLIERLIAAGVPAELETITGAGHGFKGADSDHADARALAWFDKYLKPQPAQHRLLISDHGPNGEIAEIEWPSGKVLWTAPNDHGHDVQALPNGHVLFTINPQKKVVEIDAGHKEVWSYSEGLEHPIAAQRLANGNTLIGDARLGKLVEVTPDKRVVWKYENPDLANMRSRNSHRTAQGTTLIAIEAIGTLIEVDQAGKIVWRWQAPNGANRRLYQGRRLANGNTVVSLSDPGEIAEVDPSGKIVRSIGGTNPAIQMGWSTGFAFLPGGGMLINDYTGRRIIEVDDKGGMVNQWRTGSRTIASIDLIE
;
A
#
# COMPACT_ATOMS: atom_id res chain seq x y z
N MET A 1 31.89 -36.53 -44.02
CA MET A 1 30.82 -36.59 -43.01
C MET A 1 30.38 -35.17 -42.66
N ARG A 2 29.22 -34.74 -43.16
CA ARG A 2 28.62 -33.43 -42.80
C ARG A 2 27.66 -33.67 -41.63
N ALA A 3 27.94 -33.09 -40.50
CA ALA A 3 27.03 -33.12 -39.34
C ALA A 3 25.86 -32.17 -39.61
N VAL A 4 24.65 -32.69 -39.63
CA VAL A 4 23.41 -31.94 -39.68
C VAL A 4 23.06 -31.59 -38.21
N ILE A 5 23.17 -30.31 -37.85
CA ILE A 5 22.70 -29.82 -36.54
C ILE A 5 21.19 -29.59 -36.71
N LEU A 6 20.38 -30.47 -36.09
CA LEU A 6 18.95 -30.23 -35.90
C LEU A 6 18.79 -29.19 -34.78
N LEU A 7 18.41 -27.97 -35.13
CA LEU A 7 17.87 -27.01 -34.13
C LEU A 7 16.45 -27.47 -33.76
N ALA A 8 16.31 -28.02 -32.57
CA ALA A 8 14.99 -28.24 -31.98
C ALA A 8 14.38 -26.89 -31.60
N TYR A 9 13.35 -26.45 -32.29
CA TYR A 9 12.47 -25.38 -31.89
C TYR A 9 11.70 -25.86 -30.64
N MET A 10 12.10 -25.43 -29.45
CA MET A 10 11.25 -25.55 -28.26
C MET A 10 10.06 -24.60 -28.46
N ALA A 11 8.92 -25.13 -28.87
CA ALA A 11 7.66 -24.41 -28.75
C ALA A 11 7.40 -24.19 -27.26
N THR A 12 7.47 -22.94 -26.82
CA THR A 12 7.02 -22.54 -25.48
C THR A 12 5.52 -22.79 -25.41
N VAL A 13 5.12 -23.87 -24.75
CA VAL A 13 3.71 -24.12 -24.43
C VAL A 13 3.31 -23.05 -23.43
N LEU A 14 2.46 -22.12 -23.87
CA LEU A 14 1.85 -21.14 -22.96
C LEU A 14 1.10 -21.92 -21.86
N PRO A 15 1.21 -21.53 -20.59
CA PRO A 15 0.50 -22.18 -19.51
C PRO A 15 -1.02 -22.13 -19.78
N ALA A 16 -1.71 -23.24 -19.50
CA ALA A 16 -3.16 -23.32 -19.65
C ALA A 16 -3.85 -22.20 -18.89
N GLN A 17 -4.96 -21.71 -19.43
CA GLN A 17 -5.76 -20.62 -18.87
C GLN A 17 -7.20 -21.07 -18.72
N THR A 18 -7.94 -20.44 -17.81
CA THR A 18 -9.38 -20.60 -17.68
C THR A 18 -10.06 -19.27 -17.94
N VAL A 19 -11.20 -19.31 -18.61
CA VAL A 19 -12.01 -18.12 -18.91
C VAL A 19 -13.42 -18.35 -18.40
N ASP A 20 -13.88 -17.44 -17.54
CA ASP A 20 -15.30 -17.36 -17.15
C ASP A 20 -15.93 -16.28 -18.03
N HIS A 21 -16.82 -16.69 -18.96
CA HIS A 21 -17.45 -15.77 -19.92
C HIS A 21 -18.73 -15.15 -19.36
N ASP A 22 -19.04 -13.95 -19.83
CA ASP A 22 -20.30 -13.23 -19.60
C ASP A 22 -20.70 -13.11 -18.10
N VAL A 23 -19.71 -12.93 -17.25
CA VAL A 23 -19.93 -12.74 -15.82
C VAL A 23 -20.60 -11.39 -15.58
N ALA A 24 -21.84 -11.40 -15.10
CA ALA A 24 -22.57 -10.17 -14.77
C ALA A 24 -21.95 -9.48 -13.56
N TYR A 25 -21.54 -8.23 -13.70
CA TYR A 25 -20.97 -7.42 -12.63
C TYR A 25 -21.87 -6.25 -12.19
N ALA A 26 -22.94 -6.05 -12.93
CA ALA A 26 -23.99 -5.05 -12.68
C ALA A 26 -25.36 -5.75 -12.46
N ALA A 27 -26.44 -4.96 -12.46
CA ALA A 27 -27.79 -5.51 -12.37
C ALA A 27 -28.11 -6.46 -13.55
N ALA A 28 -29.09 -7.34 -13.35
CA ALA A 28 -29.50 -8.32 -14.36
C ALA A 28 -29.81 -7.67 -15.71
N GLY A 29 -29.22 -8.20 -16.81
CA GLY A 29 -29.31 -7.65 -18.16
C GLY A 29 -28.38 -6.45 -18.41
N GLY A 30 -27.55 -6.10 -17.46
CA GLY A 30 -26.53 -5.03 -17.59
C GLY A 30 -25.20 -5.53 -18.17
N PRO A 31 -24.15 -4.70 -18.08
CA PRO A 31 -22.83 -5.03 -18.58
C PRO A 31 -22.22 -6.30 -17.96
N THR A 32 -21.40 -7.00 -18.75
CA THR A 32 -20.72 -8.24 -18.37
C THR A 32 -19.21 -8.14 -18.53
N MET A 33 -18.47 -9.09 -17.95
CA MET A 33 -17.04 -9.24 -18.12
C MET A 33 -16.67 -10.68 -18.45
N ASP A 34 -15.53 -10.85 -19.12
CA ASP A 34 -14.85 -12.15 -19.20
C ASP A 34 -13.65 -12.11 -18.27
N ILE A 35 -13.50 -13.13 -17.41
CA ILE A 35 -12.41 -13.22 -16.46
C ILE A 35 -11.45 -14.33 -16.90
N VAL A 36 -10.24 -13.93 -17.30
CA VAL A 36 -9.17 -14.81 -17.71
C VAL A 36 -8.16 -14.97 -16.58
N ARG A 37 -7.83 -16.21 -16.25
CA ARG A 37 -6.89 -16.51 -15.15
C ARG A 37 -6.01 -17.70 -15.48
N PRO A 38 -4.79 -17.79 -14.90
CA PRO A 38 -3.97 -18.99 -15.03
C PRO A 38 -4.72 -20.23 -14.53
N ALA A 39 -4.65 -21.35 -15.26
CA ALA A 39 -5.27 -22.60 -14.80
C ALA A 39 -4.56 -23.22 -13.60
N ALA A 40 -3.26 -22.95 -13.44
CA ALA A 40 -2.49 -23.41 -12.30
C ALA A 40 -3.00 -22.73 -11.01
N ALA A 41 -3.33 -23.54 -10.00
CA ALA A 41 -3.63 -23.03 -8.68
C ALA A 41 -2.43 -22.23 -8.12
N SER A 42 -2.73 -21.15 -7.38
CA SER A 42 -1.71 -20.38 -6.66
C SER A 42 -1.98 -20.47 -5.16
N ALA A 43 -0.93 -20.63 -4.39
CA ALA A 43 -1.01 -20.58 -2.93
C ALA A 43 -1.31 -19.16 -2.41
N THR A 44 -1.03 -18.13 -3.22
CA THR A 44 -1.27 -16.73 -2.89
C THR A 44 -2.24 -16.10 -3.89
N PRO A 45 -3.10 -15.16 -3.47
CA PRO A 45 -3.90 -14.36 -4.38
C PRO A 45 -3.04 -13.65 -5.43
N ARG A 46 -3.58 -13.41 -6.61
CA ARG A 46 -2.90 -12.80 -7.75
C ARG A 46 -3.36 -11.36 -7.95
N PRO A 47 -2.50 -10.45 -8.41
CA PRO A 47 -2.94 -9.14 -8.84
C PRO A 47 -3.92 -9.26 -10.02
N ALA A 48 -4.81 -8.26 -10.16
CA ALA A 48 -5.79 -8.24 -11.22
C ALA A 48 -5.67 -7.00 -12.10
N VAL A 49 -6.08 -7.10 -13.36
CA VAL A 49 -6.13 -5.97 -14.31
C VAL A 49 -7.50 -5.92 -14.99
N LEU A 50 -8.17 -4.78 -14.89
CA LEU A 50 -9.38 -4.48 -15.64
C LEU A 50 -9.00 -3.93 -17.02
N LEU A 51 -9.54 -4.52 -18.10
CA LEU A 51 -9.28 -4.13 -19.48
C LEU A 51 -10.55 -3.53 -20.10
N VAL A 52 -10.46 -2.28 -20.57
CA VAL A 52 -11.61 -1.49 -21.03
C VAL A 52 -11.44 -1.12 -22.51
N HIS A 53 -12.37 -1.60 -23.36
CA HIS A 53 -12.30 -1.38 -24.80
C HIS A 53 -12.57 0.06 -25.21
N GLY A 54 -12.01 0.46 -26.38
CA GLY A 54 -12.30 1.71 -27.07
C GLY A 54 -13.60 1.65 -27.88
N GLY A 55 -13.72 2.56 -28.85
CA GLY A 55 -14.86 2.61 -29.79
C GLY A 55 -15.71 3.87 -29.67
N GLY A 56 -15.13 5.00 -29.26
CA GLY A 56 -15.80 6.31 -29.19
C GLY A 56 -17.04 6.30 -28.29
N PHE A 57 -17.02 5.52 -27.20
CA PHE A 57 -18.14 5.34 -26.24
C PHE A 57 -19.43 4.78 -26.84
N ARG A 58 -19.47 4.46 -28.14
CA ARG A 58 -20.68 4.06 -28.91
C ARG A 58 -20.58 2.66 -29.54
N ALA A 59 -19.39 2.07 -29.53
CA ALA A 59 -19.12 0.78 -30.13
C ALA A 59 -18.00 0.07 -29.34
N GLY A 60 -17.65 -1.14 -29.78
CA GLY A 60 -16.62 -1.97 -29.16
C GLY A 60 -17.20 -3.09 -28.33
N THR A 61 -16.36 -4.08 -28.04
CA THR A 61 -16.71 -5.26 -27.26
C THR A 61 -15.55 -5.71 -26.40
N LYS A 62 -15.84 -6.42 -25.31
CA LYS A 62 -14.85 -6.97 -24.36
C LYS A 62 -13.86 -7.94 -25.01
N GLU A 63 -14.28 -8.64 -26.09
CA GLU A 63 -13.47 -9.62 -26.80
C GLU A 63 -12.23 -9.00 -27.47
N SER A 64 -12.25 -7.71 -27.77
CA SER A 64 -11.10 -7.03 -28.40
C SER A 64 -9.84 -7.05 -27.52
N TYR A 65 -9.99 -7.18 -26.20
CA TYR A 65 -8.88 -7.26 -25.25
C TYR A 65 -8.55 -8.68 -24.76
N LEU A 66 -9.24 -9.73 -25.25
CA LEU A 66 -8.91 -11.11 -24.89
C LEU A 66 -7.46 -11.52 -25.20
N PRO A 67 -6.84 -11.08 -26.32
CA PRO A 67 -5.43 -11.38 -26.56
C PRO A 67 -4.51 -10.84 -25.47
N LEU A 68 -4.70 -9.59 -25.03
CA LEU A 68 -3.94 -8.99 -23.93
C LEU A 68 -4.29 -9.65 -22.58
N ALA A 69 -5.56 -9.97 -22.32
CA ALA A 69 -5.97 -10.68 -21.13
C ALA A 69 -5.25 -12.03 -20.99
N ASN A 70 -5.10 -12.76 -22.10
CA ASN A 70 -4.35 -14.01 -22.15
C ASN A 70 -2.85 -13.79 -21.88
N LYS A 71 -2.23 -12.74 -22.44
CA LYS A 71 -0.84 -12.37 -22.17
C LYS A 71 -0.65 -12.06 -20.66
N LEU A 72 -1.55 -11.30 -20.05
CA LEU A 72 -1.52 -10.98 -18.62
C LEU A 72 -1.69 -12.24 -17.76
N ALA A 73 -2.63 -13.11 -18.09
CA ALA A 73 -2.82 -14.37 -17.37
C ALA A 73 -1.59 -15.28 -17.47
N ALA A 74 -0.93 -15.36 -18.63
CA ALA A 74 0.34 -16.08 -18.79
C ALA A 74 1.45 -15.51 -17.89
N ASN A 75 1.37 -14.23 -17.54
CA ASN A 75 2.30 -13.52 -16.64
C ASN A 75 1.82 -13.48 -15.18
N GLY A 76 0.82 -14.28 -14.82
CA GLY A 76 0.40 -14.49 -13.43
C GLY A 76 -0.69 -13.55 -12.92
N TYR A 77 -1.31 -12.75 -13.77
CA TYR A 77 -2.43 -11.88 -13.43
C TYR A 77 -3.79 -12.58 -13.58
N VAL A 78 -4.79 -12.07 -12.89
CA VAL A 78 -6.20 -12.26 -13.27
C VAL A 78 -6.59 -11.06 -14.13
N ALA A 79 -7.02 -11.27 -15.38
CA ALA A 79 -7.41 -10.19 -16.28
C ALA A 79 -8.91 -10.24 -16.54
N ALA A 80 -9.60 -9.09 -16.44
CA ALA A 80 -11.03 -9.00 -16.70
C ALA A 80 -11.28 -8.00 -17.84
N THR A 81 -11.85 -8.47 -18.95
CA THR A 81 -12.30 -7.61 -20.05
C THR A 81 -13.77 -7.28 -19.86
N VAL A 82 -14.16 -6.01 -20.03
CA VAL A 82 -15.53 -5.55 -19.69
C VAL A 82 -16.25 -4.95 -20.89
N THR A 83 -17.57 -5.15 -20.91
CA THR A 83 -18.48 -4.26 -21.64
C THR A 83 -18.92 -3.14 -20.69
N TYR A 84 -19.39 -2.03 -21.27
CA TYR A 84 -20.00 -0.93 -20.51
C TYR A 84 -21.16 -0.35 -21.32
N ARG A 85 -22.05 0.41 -20.68
CA ARG A 85 -23.21 1.03 -21.33
C ARG A 85 -22.76 2.05 -22.37
N LEU A 86 -23.25 1.91 -23.60
CA LEU A 86 -22.84 2.72 -24.75
C LEU A 86 -23.77 3.90 -25.00
N SER A 87 -23.20 5.01 -25.50
CA SER A 87 -23.91 6.18 -26.02
C SER A 87 -24.51 5.90 -27.43
N PRO A 88 -25.50 6.64 -27.86
CA PRO A 88 -26.16 7.76 -27.18
C PRO A 88 -27.20 7.33 -26.15
N ARG A 89 -27.52 6.03 -26.05
CA ARG A 89 -28.53 5.53 -25.12
C ARG A 89 -28.16 5.78 -23.66
N ASN A 90 -26.89 5.68 -23.36
CA ASN A 90 -26.34 5.90 -22.01
C ASN A 90 -25.16 6.88 -22.11
N GLN A 91 -25.41 8.11 -21.72
CA GLN A 91 -24.42 9.19 -21.77
C GLN A 91 -23.53 9.20 -20.52
N PHE A 92 -22.51 10.05 -20.50
CA PHE A 92 -21.72 10.34 -19.32
C PHE A 92 -22.65 10.75 -18.14
N PRO A 93 -22.45 10.25 -16.91
CA PRO A 93 -21.30 9.44 -16.46
C PRO A 93 -21.51 7.91 -16.52
N ALA A 94 -22.56 7.39 -17.14
CA ALA A 94 -22.93 5.97 -17.07
C ALA A 94 -21.80 4.98 -17.39
N PRO A 95 -20.95 5.16 -18.44
CA PRO A 95 -19.81 4.27 -18.68
C PRO A 95 -18.75 4.32 -17.57
N VAL A 96 -18.54 5.48 -16.91
CA VAL A 96 -17.61 5.62 -15.78
C VAL A 96 -18.13 4.85 -14.56
N GLU A 97 -19.43 4.96 -14.27
CA GLU A 97 -20.08 4.19 -13.19
C GLU A 97 -19.93 2.68 -13.39
N ASP A 98 -20.01 2.23 -14.66
CA ASP A 98 -19.89 0.81 -14.99
C ASP A 98 -18.48 0.28 -14.74
N VAL A 99 -17.42 0.96 -15.19
CA VAL A 99 -16.05 0.50 -14.92
C VAL A 99 -15.69 0.56 -13.43
N LYS A 100 -16.25 1.50 -12.69
CA LYS A 100 -16.14 1.53 -11.22
C LYS A 100 -16.85 0.34 -10.56
N ALA A 101 -18.06 0.01 -11.04
CA ALA A 101 -18.79 -1.18 -10.57
C ALA A 101 -18.04 -2.48 -10.90
N ALA A 102 -17.35 -2.56 -12.05
CA ALA A 102 -16.51 -3.70 -12.42
C ALA A 102 -15.35 -3.91 -11.43
N VAL A 103 -14.65 -2.85 -11.04
CA VAL A 103 -13.59 -2.94 -10.01
C VAL A 103 -14.15 -3.39 -8.66
N ARG A 104 -15.30 -2.83 -8.23
CA ARG A 104 -15.96 -3.26 -6.99
C ARG A 104 -16.36 -4.74 -7.04
N PHE A 105 -16.86 -5.20 -8.18
CA PHE A 105 -17.20 -6.62 -8.38
C PHE A 105 -15.97 -7.52 -8.23
N LEU A 106 -14.85 -7.20 -8.89
CA LEU A 106 -13.61 -7.97 -8.76
C LEU A 106 -13.14 -8.04 -7.31
N ARG A 107 -13.22 -6.94 -6.59
CA ARG A 107 -12.82 -6.84 -5.18
C ARG A 107 -13.75 -7.64 -4.26
N ALA A 108 -15.07 -7.56 -4.46
CA ALA A 108 -16.06 -8.33 -3.70
C ALA A 108 -15.94 -9.84 -3.93
N ASN A 109 -15.54 -10.25 -5.13
CA ASN A 109 -15.39 -11.65 -5.52
C ASN A 109 -13.93 -12.13 -5.54
N ALA A 110 -13.03 -11.43 -4.85
CA ALA A 110 -11.60 -11.67 -4.88
C ALA A 110 -11.27 -13.13 -4.51
N ALA A 111 -11.86 -13.68 -3.45
CA ALA A 111 -11.65 -15.06 -3.03
C ALA A 111 -12.07 -16.08 -4.10
N LYS A 112 -13.20 -15.83 -4.80
CA LYS A 112 -13.72 -16.73 -5.85
C LYS A 112 -12.77 -16.85 -7.04
N TYR A 113 -12.16 -15.74 -7.43
CA TYR A 113 -11.30 -15.67 -8.62
C TYR A 113 -9.80 -15.73 -8.31
N GLY A 114 -9.42 -15.86 -7.03
CA GLY A 114 -8.03 -15.88 -6.59
C GLY A 114 -7.32 -14.53 -6.77
N ILE A 115 -8.06 -13.43 -6.64
CA ILE A 115 -7.57 -12.04 -6.78
C ILE A 115 -7.03 -11.54 -5.45
N ASP A 116 -5.94 -10.78 -5.50
CA ASP A 116 -5.53 -9.90 -4.41
C ASP A 116 -6.35 -8.59 -4.50
N PRO A 117 -7.28 -8.35 -3.56
CA PRO A 117 -8.16 -7.19 -3.62
C PRO A 117 -7.43 -5.84 -3.43
N LEU A 118 -6.17 -5.86 -2.99
CA LEU A 118 -5.34 -4.68 -2.78
C LEU A 118 -4.52 -4.31 -4.03
N HIS A 119 -4.41 -5.23 -5.00
CA HIS A 119 -3.57 -5.05 -6.18
C HIS A 119 -4.40 -5.22 -7.46
N ILE A 120 -5.22 -4.20 -7.77
CA ILE A 120 -6.04 -4.12 -8.98
C ILE A 120 -5.61 -2.91 -9.80
N GLY A 121 -5.17 -3.13 -11.03
CA GLY A 121 -4.86 -2.09 -12.01
C GLY A 121 -5.92 -2.02 -13.11
N ALA A 122 -5.79 -1.03 -13.99
CA ALA A 122 -6.67 -0.88 -15.14
C ALA A 122 -5.89 -0.46 -16.40
N LEU A 123 -6.32 -0.96 -17.58
CA LEU A 123 -5.81 -0.54 -18.89
C LEU A 123 -6.98 -0.34 -19.84
N GLY A 124 -6.88 0.66 -20.70
CA GLY A 124 -7.82 0.88 -21.77
C GLY A 124 -7.26 1.75 -22.88
N GLY A 125 -7.82 1.59 -24.10
CA GLY A 125 -7.43 2.38 -25.27
C GLY A 125 -8.54 3.31 -25.73
N SER A 126 -8.18 4.50 -26.22
CA SER A 126 -9.14 5.48 -26.78
C SER A 126 -10.23 5.85 -25.76
N ALA A 127 -11.50 5.60 -26.09
CA ALA A 127 -12.61 5.78 -25.15
C ALA A 127 -12.41 4.93 -23.86
N GLY A 128 -11.84 3.73 -23.97
CA GLY A 128 -11.45 2.91 -22.81
C GLY A 128 -10.33 3.54 -22.00
N GLY A 129 -9.35 4.17 -22.67
CA GLY A 129 -8.30 4.97 -22.04
C GLY A 129 -8.88 6.10 -21.17
N HIS A 130 -9.80 6.87 -21.72
CA HIS A 130 -10.56 7.87 -20.95
C HIS A 130 -11.24 7.25 -19.71
N LEU A 131 -11.91 6.11 -19.86
CA LEU A 131 -12.66 5.49 -18.76
C LEU A 131 -11.72 5.00 -17.65
N VAL A 132 -10.54 4.43 -17.98
CA VAL A 132 -9.58 4.04 -16.95
C VAL A 132 -8.87 5.23 -16.33
N LEU A 133 -8.68 6.34 -17.06
CA LEU A 133 -8.22 7.59 -16.48
C LEU A 133 -9.23 8.13 -15.47
N MET A 134 -10.52 8.20 -15.81
CA MET A 134 -11.57 8.59 -14.86
C MET A 134 -11.59 7.68 -13.64
N LEU A 135 -11.39 6.37 -13.82
CA LEU A 135 -11.28 5.41 -12.72
C LEU A 135 -10.11 5.73 -11.77
N GLY A 136 -8.91 5.97 -12.31
CA GLY A 136 -7.70 6.24 -11.53
C GLY A 136 -7.67 7.62 -10.85
N LEU A 137 -8.38 8.59 -11.43
CA LEU A 137 -8.36 9.99 -10.98
C LEU A 137 -9.52 10.35 -10.04
N THR A 138 -10.62 9.58 -10.07
CA THR A 138 -11.86 9.92 -9.35
C THR A 138 -12.25 8.89 -8.29
N ALA A 139 -11.26 8.21 -7.69
CA ALA A 139 -11.53 7.28 -6.59
C ALA A 139 -12.25 8.00 -5.43
N GLY A 140 -13.39 7.46 -4.99
CA GLY A 140 -14.18 8.04 -3.89
C GLY A 140 -14.98 9.29 -4.25
N VAL A 141 -14.99 9.75 -5.51
CA VAL A 141 -15.83 10.86 -5.96
C VAL A 141 -17.26 10.34 -6.12
N ALA A 142 -18.14 10.72 -5.19
CA ALA A 142 -19.47 10.15 -5.02
C ALA A 142 -20.35 10.23 -6.28
N GLU A 143 -20.23 11.30 -7.07
CA GLU A 143 -21.03 11.52 -8.29
C GLU A 143 -20.75 10.49 -9.40
N PHE A 144 -19.58 9.82 -9.37
CA PHE A 144 -19.19 8.82 -10.37
C PHE A 144 -19.27 7.38 -9.85
N GLU A 145 -19.65 7.17 -8.58
CA GLU A 145 -19.73 5.81 -8.03
C GLU A 145 -20.99 5.04 -8.50
N GLY A 146 -21.97 5.74 -9.03
CA GLY A 146 -23.23 5.16 -9.51
C GLY A 146 -24.02 4.45 -8.41
N SER A 147 -25.07 3.73 -8.82
CA SER A 147 -25.99 3.01 -7.93
C SER A 147 -25.86 1.48 -8.00
N GLY A 148 -24.81 0.96 -8.66
CA GLY A 148 -24.58 -0.48 -8.86
C GLY A 148 -24.29 -1.26 -7.57
N PRO A 149 -24.14 -2.59 -7.66
CA PRO A 149 -23.88 -3.47 -6.51
C PRO A 149 -22.49 -3.24 -5.91
N ASN A 150 -22.25 -3.86 -4.72
CA ASN A 150 -20.98 -3.87 -4.00
C ASN A 150 -20.46 -2.47 -3.63
N ARG A 151 -21.34 -1.53 -3.28
CA ARG A 151 -20.97 -0.16 -2.94
C ARG A 151 -20.13 -0.03 -1.67
N GLU A 152 -20.12 -1.03 -0.84
CA GLU A 152 -19.26 -1.16 0.35
C GLU A 152 -17.79 -1.42 -0.04
N GLN A 153 -17.53 -1.82 -1.31
CA GLN A 153 -16.19 -2.01 -1.84
C GLN A 153 -15.66 -0.72 -2.47
N SER A 154 -14.34 -0.51 -2.39
CA SER A 154 -13.68 0.60 -3.07
C SER A 154 -13.61 0.36 -4.58
N SER A 155 -13.81 1.41 -5.38
CA SER A 155 -13.56 1.43 -6.82
C SER A 155 -12.12 1.82 -7.19
N ALA A 156 -11.27 2.17 -6.21
CA ALA A 156 -9.90 2.60 -6.43
C ALA A 156 -9.05 1.53 -7.10
N VAL A 157 -8.15 1.94 -7.99
CA VAL A 157 -7.12 1.10 -8.61
C VAL A 157 -5.74 1.57 -8.19
N GLN A 158 -4.75 0.66 -8.19
CA GLN A 158 -3.39 0.93 -7.74
C GLN A 158 -2.50 1.52 -8.83
N CYS A 159 -2.85 1.31 -10.09
CA CYS A 159 -2.21 1.99 -11.23
C CYS A 159 -3.10 1.90 -12.47
N VAL A 160 -2.80 2.77 -13.45
CA VAL A 160 -3.51 2.86 -14.73
C VAL A 160 -2.51 2.84 -15.87
N VAL A 161 -2.87 2.16 -16.95
CA VAL A 161 -2.25 2.32 -18.27
C VAL A 161 -3.30 2.89 -19.22
N ASP A 162 -3.02 4.07 -19.73
CA ASP A 162 -3.82 4.76 -20.73
C ASP A 162 -3.19 4.64 -22.10
N GLU A 163 -3.87 4.00 -23.03
CA GLU A 163 -3.46 3.98 -24.42
C GLU A 163 -4.26 5.03 -25.21
N TYR A 164 -3.62 6.13 -25.53
CA TYR A 164 -4.17 7.21 -26.37
C TYR A 164 -5.60 7.67 -26.00
N GLY A 165 -5.93 7.75 -24.72
CA GLY A 165 -7.22 8.23 -24.22
C GLY A 165 -7.32 9.75 -24.26
N PRO A 166 -8.50 10.34 -24.57
CA PRO A 166 -8.70 11.78 -24.48
C PRO A 166 -8.74 12.24 -23.01
N THR A 167 -8.06 13.35 -22.72
CA THR A 167 -7.88 13.90 -21.38
C THR A 167 -8.56 15.24 -21.14
N ASP A 168 -8.79 16.01 -22.22
CA ASP A 168 -9.51 17.29 -22.20
C ASP A 168 -10.45 17.41 -23.41
N PHE A 169 -11.73 17.22 -23.18
CA PHE A 169 -12.74 17.31 -24.23
C PHE A 169 -13.01 18.74 -24.71
N THR A 170 -12.63 19.75 -23.95
CA THR A 170 -12.76 21.14 -24.38
C THR A 170 -11.78 21.52 -25.49
N GLN A 171 -10.68 20.76 -25.63
CA GLN A 171 -9.62 20.96 -26.62
C GLN A 171 -9.67 19.95 -27.79
N SER A 172 -10.66 19.03 -27.79
CA SER A 172 -10.69 17.93 -28.77
C SER A 172 -11.22 18.34 -30.14
N TYR A 173 -12.19 19.25 -30.22
CA TYR A 173 -12.92 19.55 -31.45
C TYR A 173 -12.08 20.07 -32.62
N SER A 174 -11.03 20.84 -32.34
CA SER A 174 -10.15 21.39 -33.39
C SER A 174 -9.00 20.46 -33.78
N LYS A 175 -8.82 19.33 -33.06
CA LYS A 175 -7.65 18.45 -33.19
C LYS A 175 -8.00 17.00 -33.52
N SER A 176 -9.25 16.61 -33.44
CA SER A 176 -9.75 15.24 -33.67
C SER A 176 -10.63 15.20 -34.93
N VAL A 177 -10.46 14.13 -35.72
CA VAL A 177 -11.24 13.94 -36.95
C VAL A 177 -12.70 13.55 -36.69
N ASP A 178 -13.08 13.12 -35.50
CA ASP A 178 -14.44 12.66 -35.19
C ASP A 178 -15.03 13.21 -33.90
N ALA A 179 -14.31 14.07 -33.15
CA ALA A 179 -14.82 14.65 -31.90
C ALA A 179 -16.17 15.32 -32.04
N ALA A 180 -16.41 16.05 -33.17
CA ALA A 180 -17.67 16.72 -33.44
C ALA A 180 -18.86 15.75 -33.63
N ILE A 181 -18.60 14.46 -33.85
CA ILE A 181 -19.61 13.41 -33.97
C ILE A 181 -19.75 12.65 -32.66
N VAL A 182 -18.64 12.29 -32.06
CA VAL A 182 -18.58 11.37 -30.90
C VAL A 182 -18.99 12.09 -29.62
N LEU A 183 -18.44 13.28 -29.35
CA LEU A 183 -18.62 13.94 -28.06
C LEU A 183 -20.07 14.37 -27.80
N PRO A 184 -20.83 14.94 -28.77
CA PRO A 184 -22.24 15.25 -28.54
C PRO A 184 -23.09 14.03 -28.17
N LEU A 185 -22.79 12.86 -28.74
CA LEU A 185 -23.51 11.62 -28.43
C LEU A 185 -23.17 11.12 -27.02
N PHE A 186 -21.92 11.29 -26.58
CA PHE A 186 -21.46 10.85 -25.27
C PHE A 186 -21.87 11.84 -24.16
N LEU A 187 -21.78 13.14 -24.42
CA LEU A 187 -21.96 14.19 -23.41
C LEU A 187 -23.34 14.86 -23.42
N GLY A 188 -24.21 14.51 -24.40
CA GLY A 188 -25.56 15.05 -24.50
C GLY A 188 -25.66 16.41 -25.21
N GLY A 189 -24.58 16.87 -25.82
CA GLY A 189 -24.50 18.13 -26.56
C GLY A 189 -23.08 18.46 -26.98
N ASP A 190 -22.90 19.42 -27.87
CA ASP A 190 -21.58 19.93 -28.25
C ASP A 190 -21.01 20.90 -27.20
N LEU A 191 -19.79 21.38 -27.43
CA LEU A 191 -19.08 22.24 -26.48
C LEU A 191 -19.80 23.56 -26.20
N ASP A 192 -20.48 24.15 -27.20
CA ASP A 192 -21.16 25.42 -27.05
C ASP A 192 -22.45 25.30 -26.23
N HIS A 193 -23.13 24.15 -26.34
CA HIS A 193 -24.41 23.90 -25.68
C HIS A 193 -24.28 23.12 -24.36
N ASN A 194 -23.18 22.36 -24.13
CA ASN A 194 -23.00 21.52 -22.94
C ASN A 194 -21.59 21.56 -22.37
N ARG A 195 -20.99 22.74 -22.23
CA ARG A 195 -19.62 22.96 -21.79
C ARG A 195 -19.32 22.37 -20.42
N ILE A 196 -20.30 22.38 -19.51
CA ILE A 196 -20.11 21.82 -18.14
C ILE A 196 -19.81 20.33 -18.19
N GLU A 197 -20.55 19.56 -19.01
CA GLU A 197 -20.30 18.12 -19.13
C GLU A 197 -18.95 17.82 -19.80
N HIS A 198 -18.50 18.65 -20.73
CA HIS A 198 -17.16 18.53 -21.32
C HIS A 198 -16.07 18.71 -20.26
N ILE A 199 -16.21 19.69 -19.36
CA ILE A 199 -15.28 19.92 -18.26
C ILE A 199 -15.32 18.77 -17.24
N ARG A 200 -16.53 18.33 -16.83
CA ARG A 200 -16.74 17.25 -15.87
C ARG A 200 -16.20 15.91 -16.38
N ALA A 201 -16.38 15.63 -17.66
CA ALA A 201 -15.91 14.41 -18.29
C ALA A 201 -14.41 14.43 -18.65
N SER A 202 -13.71 15.55 -18.52
CA SER A 202 -12.29 15.66 -18.85
C SER A 202 -11.41 15.17 -17.70
N PRO A 203 -10.69 14.03 -17.85
CA PRO A 203 -9.80 13.47 -16.82
C PRO A 203 -8.81 14.49 -16.26
N LEU A 204 -8.28 15.38 -17.10
CA LEU A 204 -7.30 16.41 -16.74
C LEU A 204 -7.77 17.29 -15.57
N ASN A 205 -9.07 17.50 -15.41
CA ASN A 205 -9.65 18.32 -14.33
C ASN A 205 -9.75 17.58 -12.98
N TRP A 206 -9.52 16.28 -12.96
CA TRP A 206 -9.62 15.44 -11.77
C TRP A 206 -8.26 15.04 -11.20
N VAL A 207 -7.16 15.56 -11.76
CA VAL A 207 -5.81 15.31 -11.24
C VAL A 207 -5.67 15.93 -9.86
N THR A 208 -5.38 15.07 -8.87
CA THR A 208 -5.07 15.45 -7.49
C THR A 208 -3.83 14.68 -7.02
N PRO A 209 -3.20 15.08 -5.90
CA PRO A 209 -2.09 14.32 -5.32
C PRO A 209 -2.44 12.87 -4.91
N HIS A 210 -3.74 12.52 -4.89
CA HIS A 210 -4.24 11.19 -4.52
C HIS A 210 -4.56 10.30 -5.74
N ALA A 211 -4.26 10.76 -6.94
CA ALA A 211 -4.46 10.00 -8.17
C ALA A 211 -3.59 8.73 -8.17
N ALA A 212 -4.09 7.67 -8.82
CA ALA A 212 -3.29 6.48 -9.06
C ALA A 212 -2.08 6.80 -9.96
N PRO A 213 -0.94 6.10 -9.85
CA PRO A 213 0.14 6.13 -10.82
C PRO A 213 -0.36 5.84 -12.24
N ILE A 214 0.06 6.64 -13.23
CA ILE A 214 -0.43 6.55 -14.61
C ILE A 214 0.74 6.42 -15.60
N LEU A 215 0.67 5.40 -16.47
CA LEU A 215 1.44 5.31 -17.70
C LEU A 215 0.52 5.70 -18.88
N ALA A 216 0.87 6.73 -19.64
CA ALA A 216 0.25 7.03 -20.93
C ALA A 216 1.13 6.49 -22.05
N ILE A 217 0.53 5.79 -23.04
CA ILE A 217 1.20 5.29 -24.25
C ILE A 217 0.51 5.92 -25.45
N HIS A 218 1.24 6.73 -26.26
CA HIS A 218 0.59 7.50 -27.32
C HIS A 218 1.46 7.60 -28.57
N GLY A 219 0.81 7.47 -29.73
CA GLY A 219 1.42 7.65 -31.05
C GLY A 219 1.44 9.11 -31.49
N THR A 220 2.57 9.60 -32.02
CA THR A 220 2.69 11.01 -32.42
C THR A 220 1.92 11.42 -33.66
N ALA A 221 1.38 10.46 -34.43
CA ALA A 221 0.59 10.71 -35.65
C ALA A 221 -0.91 10.32 -35.47
N ASP A 222 -1.42 10.34 -34.25
CA ASP A 222 -2.81 10.01 -33.93
C ASP A 222 -3.79 11.10 -34.43
N PRO A 223 -4.70 10.77 -35.37
CA PRO A 223 -5.66 11.75 -35.90
C PRO A 223 -6.96 11.84 -35.09
N TYR A 224 -7.22 10.91 -34.16
CA TYR A 224 -8.45 10.87 -33.35
C TYR A 224 -8.28 11.53 -32.01
N VAL A 225 -7.16 11.26 -31.33
CA VAL A 225 -6.79 11.88 -30.05
C VAL A 225 -5.43 12.53 -30.22
N ALA A 226 -5.37 13.83 -30.15
CA ALA A 226 -4.12 14.56 -30.32
C ALA A 226 -3.10 14.16 -29.25
N TYR A 227 -1.86 13.90 -29.65
CA TYR A 227 -0.77 13.48 -28.78
C TYR A 227 -0.55 14.41 -27.56
N GLU A 228 -0.81 15.71 -27.74
CA GLU A 228 -0.73 16.71 -26.67
C GLU A 228 -1.66 16.43 -25.49
N GLN A 229 -2.73 15.66 -25.69
CA GLN A 229 -3.64 15.25 -24.62
C GLN A 229 -2.90 14.46 -23.54
N SER A 230 -2.02 13.53 -23.94
CA SER A 230 -1.17 12.80 -22.99
C SER A 230 -0.07 13.66 -22.40
N LEU A 231 0.52 14.58 -23.16
CA LEU A 231 1.52 15.52 -22.63
C LEU A 231 0.93 16.35 -21.49
N TRP A 232 -0.25 16.97 -21.69
CA TRP A 232 -0.90 17.78 -20.66
C TRP A 232 -1.22 16.98 -19.40
N LEU A 233 -1.69 15.74 -19.57
CA LEU A 233 -2.00 14.87 -18.43
C LEU A 233 -0.75 14.56 -17.61
N ILE A 234 0.32 14.12 -18.26
CA ILE A 234 1.56 13.72 -17.59
C ILE A 234 2.21 14.91 -16.89
N GLU A 235 2.28 16.07 -17.54
CA GLU A 235 2.78 17.31 -16.92
C GLU A 235 2.00 17.66 -15.65
N ARG A 236 0.66 17.56 -15.69
CA ARG A 236 -0.19 17.87 -14.55
C ARG A 236 -0.06 16.86 -13.42
N LEU A 237 0.06 15.56 -13.74
CA LEU A 237 0.30 14.50 -12.74
C LEU A 237 1.64 14.69 -12.03
N ILE A 238 2.71 14.97 -12.77
CA ILE A 238 4.05 15.24 -12.21
C ILE A 238 4.00 16.48 -11.30
N ALA A 239 3.33 17.55 -11.74
CA ALA A 239 3.17 18.77 -10.94
C ALA A 239 2.36 18.52 -9.66
N ALA A 240 1.45 17.54 -9.65
CA ALA A 240 0.70 17.10 -8.48
C ALA A 240 1.47 16.11 -7.59
N GLY A 241 2.71 15.72 -7.95
CA GLY A 241 3.51 14.75 -7.21
C GLY A 241 3.06 13.29 -7.42
N VAL A 242 2.28 13.01 -8.47
CA VAL A 242 1.83 11.65 -8.80
C VAL A 242 2.85 10.98 -9.72
N PRO A 243 3.26 9.72 -9.48
CA PRO A 243 4.11 8.97 -10.39
C PRO A 243 3.44 8.83 -11.77
N ALA A 244 4.07 9.35 -12.81
CA ALA A 244 3.54 9.33 -14.16
C ALA A 244 4.64 9.20 -15.20
N GLU A 245 4.39 8.42 -16.26
CA GLU A 245 5.32 8.22 -17.37
C GLU A 245 4.57 8.37 -18.70
N LEU A 246 5.24 8.91 -19.74
CA LEU A 246 4.75 8.95 -21.11
C LEU A 246 5.64 8.08 -22.00
N GLU A 247 5.05 7.05 -22.56
CA GLU A 247 5.68 6.24 -23.61
C GLU A 247 5.22 6.74 -24.98
N THR A 248 6.16 7.30 -25.72
CA THR A 248 5.90 7.90 -27.03
C THR A 248 6.25 6.93 -28.15
N ILE A 249 5.27 6.56 -28.99
CA ILE A 249 5.52 5.74 -30.18
C ILE A 249 5.56 6.66 -31.41
N THR A 250 6.76 6.99 -31.85
CA THR A 250 6.97 7.95 -32.94
C THR A 250 6.40 7.44 -34.26
N GLY A 251 5.54 8.23 -34.88
CA GLY A 251 4.91 7.93 -36.18
C GLY A 251 3.72 6.98 -36.09
N ALA A 252 3.42 6.41 -34.92
CA ALA A 252 2.22 5.57 -34.76
C ALA A 252 0.94 6.44 -34.77
N GLY A 253 -0.12 5.87 -35.34
CA GLY A 253 -1.46 6.44 -35.34
C GLY A 253 -2.32 5.93 -34.20
N HIS A 254 -3.65 6.08 -34.31
CA HIS A 254 -4.62 5.61 -33.34
C HIS A 254 -4.80 4.08 -33.40
N GLY A 255 -4.51 3.40 -32.32
CA GLY A 255 -4.53 1.93 -32.22
C GLY A 255 -3.24 1.30 -32.74
N PHE A 256 -2.51 0.68 -31.85
CA PHE A 256 -1.21 0.06 -32.16
C PHE A 256 -1.36 -1.29 -32.88
N LYS A 257 -0.42 -1.63 -33.74
CA LYS A 257 -0.39 -2.89 -34.50
C LYS A 257 1.05 -3.42 -34.60
N GLY A 258 1.17 -4.75 -34.71
CA GLY A 258 2.47 -5.39 -34.91
C GLY A 258 3.46 -5.02 -33.80
N ALA A 259 4.66 -4.59 -34.16
CA ALA A 259 5.72 -4.25 -33.23
C ALA A 259 5.33 -3.14 -32.22
N ASP A 260 4.53 -2.16 -32.64
CA ASP A 260 4.08 -1.09 -31.75
C ASP A 260 3.10 -1.62 -30.67
N SER A 261 2.22 -2.57 -31.04
CA SER A 261 1.35 -3.25 -30.08
C SER A 261 2.15 -4.13 -29.11
N ASP A 262 3.13 -4.88 -29.62
CA ASP A 262 3.97 -5.72 -28.74
C ASP A 262 4.81 -4.86 -27.78
N HIS A 263 5.27 -3.70 -28.24
CA HIS A 263 5.96 -2.73 -27.39
C HIS A 263 5.03 -2.14 -26.31
N ALA A 264 3.83 -1.71 -26.70
CA ALA A 264 2.85 -1.17 -25.75
C ALA A 264 2.46 -2.22 -24.69
N ASP A 265 2.19 -3.47 -25.09
CA ASP A 265 1.90 -4.58 -24.17
C ASP A 265 3.06 -4.84 -23.19
N ALA A 266 4.31 -4.80 -23.67
CA ALA A 266 5.48 -4.97 -22.81
C ALA A 266 5.65 -3.84 -21.80
N ARG A 267 5.41 -2.59 -22.23
CA ARG A 267 5.44 -1.42 -21.34
C ARG A 267 4.31 -1.47 -20.29
N ALA A 268 3.11 -1.85 -20.70
CA ALA A 268 1.98 -2.04 -19.79
C ALA A 268 2.27 -3.12 -18.75
N LEU A 269 2.80 -4.27 -19.18
CA LEU A 269 3.19 -5.35 -18.28
C LEU A 269 4.25 -4.90 -17.27
N ALA A 270 5.29 -4.18 -17.69
CA ALA A 270 6.32 -3.65 -16.82
C ALA A 270 5.75 -2.65 -15.78
N TRP A 271 4.76 -1.83 -16.19
CA TRP A 271 4.07 -0.92 -15.29
C TRP A 271 3.26 -1.66 -14.23
N PHE A 272 2.50 -2.70 -14.63
CA PHE A 272 1.77 -3.54 -13.71
C PHE A 272 2.70 -4.32 -12.78
N ASP A 273 3.82 -4.84 -13.28
CA ASP A 273 4.83 -5.52 -12.46
C ASP A 273 5.40 -4.59 -11.37
N LYS A 274 5.62 -3.32 -11.71
CA LYS A 274 6.11 -2.29 -10.78
C LYS A 274 5.13 -1.97 -9.65
N TYR A 275 3.82 -1.92 -9.94
CA TYR A 275 2.82 -1.41 -8.99
C TYR A 275 1.90 -2.47 -8.40
N LEU A 276 1.76 -3.64 -9.04
CA LEU A 276 0.81 -4.66 -8.62
C LEU A 276 1.47 -5.95 -8.12
N LYS A 277 2.71 -6.25 -8.55
CA LYS A 277 3.41 -7.43 -8.03
C LYS A 277 4.20 -7.08 -6.77
N PRO A 278 4.37 -8.06 -5.86
CA PRO A 278 5.28 -7.89 -4.73
C PRO A 278 6.65 -7.47 -5.26
N GLN A 279 7.14 -6.32 -4.80
CA GLN A 279 8.50 -5.89 -5.14
C GLN A 279 9.51 -6.83 -4.47
N PRO A 280 10.71 -7.04 -5.05
CA PRO A 280 11.77 -7.73 -4.34
C PRO A 280 12.02 -7.09 -2.98
N ALA A 281 12.50 -7.88 -2.02
CA ALA A 281 12.73 -7.44 -0.64
C ALA A 281 13.43 -6.07 -0.62
N GLN A 282 12.69 -5.04 -0.18
CA GLN A 282 13.22 -3.68 -0.10
C GLN A 282 13.90 -3.46 1.24
N HIS A 283 13.49 -4.22 2.27
CA HIS A 283 13.96 -4.10 3.64
C HIS A 283 14.04 -5.47 4.30
N ARG A 284 14.83 -5.55 5.36
CA ARG A 284 14.82 -6.65 6.31
C ARG A 284 14.28 -6.17 7.64
N LEU A 285 13.45 -6.98 8.26
CA LEU A 285 12.75 -6.65 9.48
C LEU A 285 13.09 -7.66 10.58
N LEU A 286 13.36 -7.18 11.77
CA LEU A 286 13.28 -7.99 12.97
C LEU A 286 11.86 -7.95 13.53
N ILE A 287 11.37 -9.10 13.95
CA ILE A 287 10.08 -9.24 14.63
C ILE A 287 10.28 -9.99 15.95
N SER A 288 9.54 -9.59 16.98
CA SER A 288 9.47 -10.31 18.26
C SER A 288 8.09 -10.93 18.42
N ASP A 289 8.01 -12.27 18.38
CA ASP A 289 6.77 -13.02 18.60
C ASP A 289 6.57 -13.23 20.10
N HIS A 290 5.43 -12.74 20.63
CA HIS A 290 5.07 -12.83 22.04
C HIS A 290 4.36 -14.14 22.41
N GLY A 291 4.16 -15.04 21.47
CA GLY A 291 3.48 -16.33 21.73
C GLY A 291 4.25 -17.22 22.71
N PRO A 292 3.58 -18.24 23.30
CA PRO A 292 4.27 -19.33 23.97
C PRO A 292 5.14 -20.06 22.93
N ASN A 293 6.42 -20.27 23.26
CA ASN A 293 7.48 -20.67 22.32
C ASN A 293 7.72 -19.62 21.22
N GLY A 294 7.56 -18.33 21.57
CA GLY A 294 7.84 -17.22 20.69
C GLY A 294 9.30 -17.17 20.23
N GLU A 295 9.55 -16.40 19.20
CA GLU A 295 10.86 -16.26 18.57
C GLU A 295 11.15 -14.82 18.19
N ILE A 296 12.43 -14.46 18.12
CA ILE A 296 12.90 -13.38 17.28
C ILE A 296 13.07 -13.95 15.88
N ALA A 297 12.59 -13.25 14.87
CA ALA A 297 12.84 -13.64 13.48
C ALA A 297 13.31 -12.44 12.67
N GLU A 298 14.20 -12.70 11.73
CA GLU A 298 14.49 -11.78 10.63
C GLU A 298 13.69 -12.21 9.41
N ILE A 299 13.00 -11.27 8.81
CA ILE A 299 12.17 -11.51 7.63
C ILE A 299 12.52 -10.55 6.49
N GLU A 300 12.36 -11.01 5.26
CA GLU A 300 12.34 -10.15 4.07
C GLU A 300 11.00 -9.41 3.99
N TRP A 301 11.03 -8.11 3.80
CA TRP A 301 9.83 -7.30 3.55
C TRP A 301 9.69 -6.96 2.06
N PRO A 302 8.51 -7.04 1.44
CA PRO A 302 7.20 -7.37 2.04
C PRO A 302 6.82 -8.86 1.98
N SER A 303 7.69 -9.74 1.50
CA SER A 303 7.36 -11.17 1.28
C SER A 303 7.06 -11.94 2.58
N GLY A 304 7.58 -11.46 3.71
CA GLY A 304 7.49 -12.16 5.00
C GLY A 304 8.32 -13.46 5.05
N LYS A 305 9.20 -13.69 4.06
CA LYS A 305 10.10 -14.85 4.06
C LYS A 305 11.04 -14.79 5.27
N VAL A 306 11.00 -15.80 6.11
CA VAL A 306 11.87 -15.91 7.28
C VAL A 306 13.29 -16.27 6.84
N LEU A 307 14.26 -15.48 7.26
CA LEU A 307 15.68 -15.68 6.98
C LEU A 307 16.36 -16.51 8.10
N TRP A 308 16.05 -16.17 9.35
CA TRP A 308 16.48 -16.94 10.53
C TRP A 308 15.55 -16.69 11.72
N THR A 309 15.65 -17.54 12.75
CA THR A 309 14.95 -17.37 14.02
C THR A 309 15.85 -17.70 15.20
N ALA A 310 15.53 -17.10 16.36
CA ALA A 310 16.09 -17.46 17.65
C ALA A 310 14.98 -17.55 18.71
N PRO A 311 15.03 -18.50 19.67
CA PRO A 311 14.01 -18.63 20.70
C PRO A 311 13.87 -17.35 21.55
N ASN A 312 12.62 -16.89 21.75
CA ASN A 312 12.30 -15.73 22.58
C ASN A 312 10.94 -15.89 23.25
N ASP A 313 10.87 -16.72 24.26
CA ASP A 313 9.62 -16.99 24.98
C ASP A 313 9.08 -15.69 25.61
N HIS A 314 7.85 -15.30 25.22
CA HIS A 314 7.16 -14.11 25.69
C HIS A 314 7.99 -12.81 25.59
N GLY A 315 8.82 -12.67 24.55
CA GLY A 315 9.55 -11.44 24.29
C GLY A 315 8.64 -10.27 23.93
N HIS A 316 9.04 -9.05 24.32
CA HIS A 316 8.25 -7.85 24.04
C HIS A 316 8.94 -6.87 23.09
N ASP A 317 10.24 -6.70 23.20
CA ASP A 317 10.96 -5.70 22.42
C ASP A 317 12.14 -6.30 21.68
N VAL A 318 12.46 -5.73 20.52
CA VAL A 318 13.59 -6.12 19.68
C VAL A 318 14.18 -4.87 19.03
N GLN A 319 15.51 -4.83 18.94
CA GLN A 319 16.25 -3.78 18.25
C GLN A 319 17.36 -4.37 17.39
N ALA A 320 17.43 -3.96 16.12
CA ALA A 320 18.58 -4.16 15.25
C ALA A 320 19.71 -3.20 15.66
N LEU A 321 20.91 -3.71 15.80
CA LEU A 321 22.08 -2.90 16.13
C LEU A 321 22.97 -2.69 14.90
N PRO A 322 23.64 -1.51 14.75
CA PRO A 322 24.46 -1.20 13.57
C PRO A 322 25.62 -2.18 13.30
N ASN A 323 26.04 -2.94 14.31
CA ASN A 323 27.08 -3.97 14.18
C ASN A 323 26.54 -5.33 13.70
N GLY A 324 25.25 -5.41 13.33
CA GLY A 324 24.58 -6.65 12.94
C GLY A 324 24.15 -7.53 14.10
N HIS A 325 24.27 -7.06 15.34
CA HIS A 325 23.75 -7.75 16.52
C HIS A 325 22.25 -7.44 16.72
N VAL A 326 21.61 -8.22 17.58
CA VAL A 326 20.19 -8.05 17.94
C VAL A 326 20.05 -7.96 19.45
N LEU A 327 19.40 -6.90 19.93
CA LEU A 327 19.06 -6.69 21.33
C LEU A 327 17.57 -6.98 21.54
N PHE A 328 17.22 -7.77 22.57
CA PHE A 328 15.82 -8.11 22.85
C PHE A 328 15.57 -8.46 24.32
N THR A 329 14.28 -8.50 24.70
CA THR A 329 13.84 -8.84 26.05
C THR A 329 13.32 -10.27 26.12
N ILE A 330 13.65 -11.01 27.21
CA ILE A 330 13.10 -12.35 27.51
C ILE A 330 12.43 -12.32 28.88
N ASN A 331 11.09 -12.27 28.91
CA ASN A 331 10.34 -12.06 30.13
C ASN A 331 10.44 -13.20 31.16
N PRO A 332 10.27 -14.48 30.81
CA PRO A 332 10.39 -15.56 31.79
C PRO A 332 11.76 -15.65 32.46
N GLN A 333 12.80 -15.21 31.74
CA GLN A 333 14.15 -15.18 32.26
C GLN A 333 14.53 -13.86 32.95
N LYS A 334 13.59 -12.88 32.94
CA LYS A 334 13.77 -11.55 33.54
C LYS A 334 15.06 -10.87 33.06
N LYS A 335 15.38 -11.00 31.79
CA LYS A 335 16.62 -10.47 31.21
C LYS A 335 16.47 -9.79 29.88
N VAL A 336 17.42 -8.91 29.58
CA VAL A 336 17.71 -8.36 28.26
C VAL A 336 18.94 -9.06 27.71
N VAL A 337 18.91 -9.40 26.43
CA VAL A 337 19.96 -10.18 25.76
C VAL A 337 20.39 -9.46 24.48
N GLU A 338 21.70 -9.51 24.20
CA GLU A 338 22.27 -9.19 22.89
C GLU A 338 22.89 -10.45 22.30
N ILE A 339 22.53 -10.77 21.06
CA ILE A 339 23.15 -11.84 20.28
C ILE A 339 23.94 -11.26 19.11
N ASP A 340 25.01 -11.92 18.71
CA ASP A 340 25.80 -11.59 17.54
C ASP A 340 25.17 -12.13 16.23
N ALA A 341 25.77 -11.82 15.08
CA ALA A 341 25.34 -12.32 13.78
C ALA A 341 25.38 -13.86 13.64
N GLY A 342 26.07 -14.56 14.53
CA GLY A 342 26.07 -16.02 14.66
C GLY A 342 24.99 -16.53 15.64
N HIS A 343 24.12 -15.65 16.11
CA HIS A 343 23.03 -15.90 17.08
C HIS A 343 23.54 -16.38 18.47
N LYS A 344 24.75 -16.05 18.82
CA LYS A 344 25.34 -16.37 20.13
C LYS A 344 25.14 -15.19 21.08
N GLU A 345 24.72 -15.45 22.32
CA GLU A 345 24.66 -14.45 23.38
C GLU A 345 26.04 -13.85 23.66
N VAL A 346 26.19 -12.54 23.48
CA VAL A 346 27.42 -11.78 23.71
C VAL A 346 27.32 -10.83 24.88
N TRP A 347 26.11 -10.46 25.27
CA TRP A 347 25.82 -9.63 26.44
C TRP A 347 24.43 -9.93 26.96
N SER A 348 24.25 -9.82 28.28
CA SER A 348 22.94 -9.86 28.91
C SER A 348 22.92 -9.12 30.25
N TYR A 349 21.73 -8.69 30.67
CA TYR A 349 21.49 -8.04 31.95
C TYR A 349 20.16 -8.53 32.56
N SER A 350 20.19 -8.89 33.86
CA SER A 350 19.00 -9.36 34.59
C SER A 350 18.90 -8.83 36.00
N GLU A 351 19.94 -8.13 36.52
CA GLU A 351 20.00 -7.71 37.92
C GLU A 351 18.85 -6.73 38.25
N GLY A 352 18.05 -7.12 39.24
CA GLY A 352 16.92 -6.31 39.73
C GLY A 352 15.81 -6.07 38.69
N LEU A 353 15.67 -6.93 37.67
CA LEU A 353 14.55 -6.94 36.75
C LEU A 353 13.51 -7.99 37.15
N GLU A 354 12.22 -7.66 36.91
CA GLU A 354 11.08 -8.55 37.14
C GLU A 354 10.28 -8.81 35.86
N HIS A 355 10.13 -7.81 35.00
CA HIS A 355 9.38 -7.89 33.75
C HIS A 355 9.92 -6.89 32.72
N PRO A 356 11.10 -7.14 32.13
CA PRO A 356 11.70 -6.25 31.12
C PRO A 356 10.89 -6.28 29.84
N ILE A 357 10.38 -5.11 29.40
CA ILE A 357 9.52 -5.01 28.21
C ILE A 357 10.03 -4.01 27.18
N ALA A 358 11.05 -3.24 27.51
CA ALA A 358 11.70 -2.30 26.61
C ALA A 358 13.22 -2.41 26.78
N ALA A 359 13.93 -2.41 25.66
CA ALA A 359 15.38 -2.37 25.63
C ALA A 359 15.86 -1.52 24.45
N GLN A 360 16.72 -0.54 24.73
CA GLN A 360 17.30 0.33 23.70
C GLN A 360 18.80 0.45 23.91
N ARG A 361 19.61 0.09 22.91
CA ARG A 361 21.02 0.45 22.88
C ARG A 361 21.16 1.92 22.54
N LEU A 362 21.84 2.66 23.38
CA LEU A 362 22.09 4.08 23.23
C LEU A 362 23.38 4.34 22.44
N ALA A 363 23.50 5.53 21.85
CA ALA A 363 24.68 5.92 21.09
C ALA A 363 25.99 5.92 21.89
N ASN A 364 25.90 6.08 23.23
CA ASN A 364 27.07 5.98 24.13
C ASN A 364 27.47 4.54 24.48
N GLY A 365 26.80 3.53 23.89
CA GLY A 365 27.04 2.11 24.15
C GLY A 365 26.27 1.54 25.35
N ASN A 366 25.64 2.37 26.17
CA ASN A 366 24.82 1.91 27.29
C ASN A 366 23.49 1.32 26.79
N THR A 367 22.79 0.60 27.66
CA THR A 367 21.46 0.04 27.36
C THR A 367 20.44 0.63 28.31
N LEU A 368 19.41 1.28 27.76
CA LEU A 368 18.21 1.68 28.50
C LEU A 368 17.27 0.49 28.58
N ILE A 369 16.81 0.14 29.78
CA ILE A 369 15.91 -0.99 30.04
C ILE A 369 14.70 -0.50 30.83
N GLY A 370 13.49 -0.83 30.35
CA GLY A 370 12.23 -0.54 31.02
C GLY A 370 11.63 -1.81 31.64
N ASP A 371 11.26 -1.75 32.91
CA ASP A 371 10.59 -2.84 33.64
C ASP A 371 9.15 -2.46 33.99
N ALA A 372 8.19 -3.15 33.36
CA ALA A 372 6.76 -2.85 33.52
C ALA A 372 6.20 -3.17 34.89
N ARG A 373 6.74 -4.18 35.57
CA ARG A 373 6.23 -4.63 36.87
C ARG A 373 6.68 -3.71 37.99
N LEU A 374 7.91 -3.22 37.88
CA LEU A 374 8.52 -2.37 38.90
C LEU A 374 8.26 -0.87 38.68
N GLY A 375 7.74 -0.50 37.49
CA GLY A 375 7.57 0.93 37.13
C GLY A 375 8.91 1.67 37.08
N LYS A 376 9.96 0.99 36.63
CA LYS A 376 11.32 1.51 36.66
C LYS A 376 12.01 1.43 35.31
N LEU A 377 12.90 2.39 35.09
CA LEU A 377 13.87 2.35 33.99
C LEU A 377 15.27 2.44 34.55
N VAL A 378 16.21 1.72 33.93
CA VAL A 378 17.64 1.79 34.23
C VAL A 378 18.44 1.98 32.96
N GLU A 379 19.50 2.77 33.04
CA GLU A 379 20.53 2.84 32.01
C GLU A 379 21.77 2.08 32.53
N VAL A 380 22.18 1.06 31.79
CA VAL A 380 23.23 0.11 32.18
C VAL A 380 24.39 0.20 31.21
N THR A 381 25.59 0.32 31.71
CA THR A 381 26.83 0.32 30.90
C THR A 381 27.13 -1.07 30.33
N PRO A 382 28.00 -1.20 29.32
CA PRO A 382 28.43 -2.51 28.80
C PRO A 382 29.00 -3.45 29.88
N ASP A 383 29.67 -2.91 30.89
CA ASP A 383 30.19 -3.64 32.07
C ASP A 383 29.15 -3.81 33.19
N LYS A 384 27.86 -3.61 32.88
CA LYS A 384 26.69 -3.91 33.72
C LYS A 384 26.51 -3.04 34.96
N ARG A 385 27.10 -1.83 35.00
CA ARG A 385 26.85 -0.87 36.07
C ARG A 385 25.65 0.01 35.74
N VAL A 386 24.75 0.23 36.70
CA VAL A 386 23.65 1.18 36.58
C VAL A 386 24.20 2.60 36.73
N VAL A 387 24.04 3.44 35.70
CA VAL A 387 24.52 4.84 35.67
C VAL A 387 23.41 5.86 35.71
N TRP A 388 22.18 5.45 35.41
CA TRP A 388 20.98 6.26 35.56
C TRP A 388 19.80 5.38 35.91
N LYS A 389 18.86 5.93 36.69
CA LYS A 389 17.60 5.25 37.00
C LYS A 389 16.46 6.24 37.08
N TYR A 390 15.28 5.79 36.69
CA TYR A 390 14.01 6.43 36.96
C TYR A 390 13.10 5.41 37.63
N GLU A 391 12.57 5.75 38.78
CA GLU A 391 11.65 4.91 39.54
C GLU A 391 10.42 5.75 39.89
N ASN A 392 9.25 5.25 39.51
CA ASN A 392 8.00 5.86 39.90
C ASN A 392 7.04 4.76 40.35
N PRO A 393 6.84 4.58 41.66
CA PRO A 393 5.94 3.58 42.23
C PRO A 393 4.50 3.66 41.68
N ASP A 394 4.03 4.87 41.31
CA ASP A 394 2.71 5.06 40.73
C ASP A 394 2.59 4.41 39.33
N LEU A 395 3.71 4.14 38.66
CA LEU A 395 3.76 3.43 37.40
C LEU A 395 3.87 1.92 37.58
N ALA A 396 4.14 1.42 38.78
CA ALA A 396 4.15 -0.01 39.05
C ALA A 396 2.76 -0.58 38.78
N ASN A 397 2.69 -1.68 38.02
CA ASN A 397 1.44 -2.29 37.54
C ASN A 397 0.60 -1.47 36.54
N MET A 398 0.98 -0.25 36.16
CA MET A 398 0.32 0.54 35.11
C MET A 398 0.75 0.12 33.69
N ARG A 399 1.51 -0.96 33.61
CA ARG A 399 2.02 -1.50 32.34
C ARG A 399 2.72 -0.42 31.52
N SER A 400 3.82 0.15 32.06
CA SER A 400 4.71 0.92 31.20
C SER A 400 5.14 0.02 30.05
N ARG A 401 5.00 0.50 28.83
CA ARG A 401 5.36 -0.24 27.61
C ARG A 401 6.68 0.29 27.05
N ASN A 402 6.77 0.44 25.76
CA ASN A 402 7.99 0.88 25.12
C ASN A 402 8.49 2.22 25.68
N SER A 403 9.75 2.28 26.08
CA SER A 403 10.43 3.46 26.58
C SER A 403 11.61 3.80 25.69
N HIS A 404 11.77 5.08 25.35
CA HIS A 404 12.77 5.49 24.36
C HIS A 404 13.51 6.76 24.77
N ARG A 405 14.85 6.70 24.74
CA ARG A 405 15.72 7.86 24.92
C ARG A 405 15.66 8.72 23.65
N THR A 406 15.31 10.00 23.79
CA THR A 406 15.30 10.94 22.68
C THR A 406 16.71 11.42 22.34
N ALA A 407 16.88 12.01 21.16
CA ALA A 407 18.14 12.64 20.75
C ALA A 407 18.55 13.84 21.68
N GLN A 408 17.58 14.44 22.37
CA GLN A 408 17.81 15.50 23.34
C GLN A 408 18.24 14.99 24.72
N GLY A 409 18.31 13.65 24.92
CA GLY A 409 18.71 13.02 26.16
C GLY A 409 17.59 12.84 27.18
N THR A 410 16.36 13.27 26.90
CA THR A 410 15.16 12.95 27.69
C THR A 410 14.67 11.55 27.42
N THR A 411 13.73 11.02 28.20
CA THR A 411 13.18 9.67 28.01
C THR A 411 11.67 9.72 27.91
N LEU A 412 11.13 9.25 26.78
CA LEU A 412 9.70 8.98 26.59
C LEU A 412 9.31 7.66 27.23
N ILE A 413 8.21 7.64 27.96
CA ILE A 413 7.68 6.46 28.67
C ILE A 413 6.20 6.32 28.31
N ALA A 414 5.86 5.24 27.62
CA ALA A 414 4.48 4.91 27.29
C ALA A 414 3.81 4.19 28.47
N ILE A 415 2.67 4.67 28.94
CA ILE A 415 1.91 4.11 30.07
C ILE A 415 0.60 3.58 29.53
N GLU A 416 0.54 2.26 29.28
CA GLU A 416 -0.57 1.60 28.59
C GLU A 416 -1.90 1.77 29.32
N ALA A 417 -1.92 1.46 30.62
CA ALA A 417 -3.17 1.36 31.38
C ALA A 417 -3.98 2.65 31.45
N ILE A 418 -3.34 3.79 31.29
CA ILE A 418 -3.98 5.11 31.36
C ILE A 418 -3.87 5.91 30.06
N GLY A 419 -3.31 5.30 28.98
CA GLY A 419 -3.18 5.95 27.67
C GLY A 419 -2.35 7.24 27.71
N THR A 420 -1.30 7.27 28.52
CA THR A 420 -0.47 8.47 28.75
C THR A 420 0.95 8.26 28.26
N LEU A 421 1.52 9.26 27.61
CA LEU A 421 2.95 9.36 27.31
C LEU A 421 3.54 10.46 28.19
N ILE A 422 4.59 10.14 28.93
CA ILE A 422 5.37 11.12 29.67
C ILE A 422 6.78 11.23 29.12
N GLU A 423 7.39 12.38 29.24
CA GLU A 423 8.78 12.64 28.96
C GLU A 423 9.48 13.11 30.23
N VAL A 424 10.57 12.43 30.59
CA VAL A 424 11.35 12.77 31.78
C VAL A 424 12.76 13.21 31.39
N ASP A 425 13.29 14.19 32.12
CA ASP A 425 14.67 14.62 31.96
C ASP A 425 15.66 13.69 32.70
N GLN A 426 16.94 14.00 32.65
CA GLN A 426 18.01 13.22 33.31
C GLN A 426 17.90 13.25 34.84
N ALA A 427 17.25 14.25 35.42
CA ALA A 427 16.97 14.35 36.87
C ALA A 427 15.71 13.57 37.27
N GLY A 428 15.00 12.96 36.33
CA GLY A 428 13.74 12.25 36.58
C GLY A 428 12.51 13.14 36.67
N LYS A 429 12.64 14.43 36.33
CA LYS A 429 11.50 15.37 36.34
C LYS A 429 10.68 15.19 35.07
N ILE A 430 9.35 15.11 35.16
CA ILE A 430 8.44 15.12 34.00
C ILE A 430 8.48 16.52 33.38
N VAL A 431 8.94 16.59 32.13
CA VAL A 431 9.08 17.85 31.36
C VAL A 431 7.99 18.01 30.30
N TRP A 432 7.34 16.89 29.90
CA TRP A 432 6.18 16.91 29.00
C TRP A 432 5.28 15.73 29.31
N ARG A 433 3.97 15.93 29.06
CA ARG A 433 2.95 14.89 29.24
C ARG A 433 1.88 15.03 28.18
N TRP A 434 1.48 13.90 27.63
CA TRP A 434 0.35 13.82 26.72
C TRP A 434 -0.60 12.70 27.12
N GLN A 435 -1.90 12.98 27.02
CA GLN A 435 -2.98 12.05 27.31
C GLN A 435 -3.73 11.72 26.01
N ALA A 436 -3.87 10.45 25.69
CA ALA A 436 -4.68 10.02 24.55
C ALA A 436 -6.14 10.52 24.69
N PRO A 437 -6.80 10.92 23.61
CA PRO A 437 -8.23 11.20 23.64
C PRO A 437 -9.00 9.97 24.19
N ASN A 438 -10.01 10.19 25.03
CA ASN A 438 -10.75 9.16 25.79
C ASN A 438 -9.94 8.44 26.90
N GLY A 439 -8.77 8.94 27.24
CA GLY A 439 -8.01 8.55 28.43
C GLY A 439 -7.70 7.04 28.50
N ALA A 440 -7.99 6.41 29.63
CA ALA A 440 -7.70 5.00 29.90
C ALA A 440 -8.38 4.00 28.96
N ASN A 441 -9.38 4.41 28.17
CA ASN A 441 -10.01 3.59 27.15
C ASN A 441 -9.19 3.49 25.85
N ARG A 442 -8.11 4.28 25.73
CA ARG A 442 -7.16 4.25 24.61
C ARG A 442 -5.79 3.86 25.14
N ARG A 443 -5.42 2.60 24.97
CA ARG A 443 -4.10 2.10 25.41
C ARG A 443 -3.01 2.66 24.52
N LEU A 444 -1.88 3.06 25.11
CA LEU A 444 -0.71 3.60 24.42
C LEU A 444 0.46 2.63 24.57
N TYR A 445 1.03 2.21 23.46
CA TYR A 445 2.08 1.19 23.45
C TYR A 445 3.48 1.77 23.20
N GLN A 446 3.63 2.69 22.25
CA GLN A 446 4.91 3.25 21.83
C GLN A 446 4.81 4.76 21.59
N GLY A 447 5.89 5.49 21.86
CA GLY A 447 6.06 6.89 21.47
C GLY A 447 7.45 7.15 20.95
N ARG A 448 7.58 7.87 19.82
CA ARG A 448 8.85 8.26 19.20
C ARG A 448 8.85 9.75 18.89
N ARG A 449 9.88 10.48 19.36
CA ARG A 449 10.07 11.90 19.06
C ARG A 449 10.67 12.06 17.67
N LEU A 450 10.08 12.91 16.84
CA LEU A 450 10.59 13.28 15.53
C LEU A 450 11.54 14.48 15.62
N ALA A 451 12.36 14.67 14.58
CA ALA A 451 13.29 15.79 14.48
C ALA A 451 12.58 17.17 14.46
N ASN A 452 11.35 17.25 13.97
CA ASN A 452 10.53 18.47 13.96
C ASN A 452 9.88 18.79 15.32
N GLY A 453 10.12 17.98 16.36
CA GLY A 453 9.57 18.12 17.69
C GLY A 453 8.22 17.43 17.91
N ASN A 454 7.56 16.93 16.88
CA ASN A 454 6.34 16.15 17.02
C ASN A 454 6.65 14.77 17.62
N THR A 455 5.62 14.09 18.09
CA THR A 455 5.73 12.72 18.63
C THR A 455 4.76 11.80 17.92
N VAL A 456 5.27 10.72 17.34
CA VAL A 456 4.41 9.65 16.81
C VAL A 456 4.12 8.67 17.93
N VAL A 457 2.84 8.30 18.07
CA VAL A 457 2.35 7.37 19.11
C VAL A 457 1.53 6.25 18.49
N SER A 458 1.61 5.06 19.06
CA SER A 458 0.73 3.94 18.72
C SER A 458 -0.36 3.77 19.78
N LEU A 459 -1.59 3.70 19.33
CA LEU A 459 -2.80 3.61 20.15
C LEU A 459 -3.59 2.35 19.81
N SER A 460 -4.36 1.84 20.77
CA SER A 460 -5.31 0.75 20.57
C SER A 460 -6.75 1.19 20.76
N ASP A 461 -7.68 0.35 20.31
CA ASP A 461 -9.13 0.45 20.57
C ASP A 461 -9.80 1.78 20.12
N PRO A 462 -9.83 2.11 18.83
CA PRO A 462 -9.29 1.39 17.67
C PRO A 462 -7.78 1.64 17.47
N GLY A 463 -7.11 0.71 16.76
CA GLY A 463 -5.69 0.83 16.43
C GLY A 463 -5.43 2.07 15.58
N GLU A 464 -4.50 2.90 16.02
CA GLU A 464 -4.17 4.17 15.37
C GLU A 464 -2.71 4.53 15.59
N ILE A 465 -2.06 5.05 14.56
CA ILE A 465 -0.81 5.78 14.69
C ILE A 465 -1.13 7.26 14.58
N ALA A 466 -0.88 8.02 15.65
CA ALA A 466 -1.13 9.45 15.68
C ALA A 466 0.18 10.24 15.77
N GLU A 467 0.29 11.33 15.03
CA GLU A 467 1.35 12.32 15.18
C GLU A 467 0.81 13.49 16.01
N VAL A 468 1.51 13.79 17.09
CA VAL A 468 1.12 14.80 18.09
C VAL A 468 2.15 15.92 18.09
N ASP A 469 1.74 17.17 17.96
CA ASP A 469 2.63 18.32 18.04
C ASP A 469 3.07 18.60 19.50
N PRO A 470 4.05 19.49 19.72
CA PRO A 470 4.52 19.81 21.08
C PRO A 470 3.43 20.39 22.01
N SER A 471 2.34 20.96 21.45
CA SER A 471 1.21 21.46 22.24
C SER A 471 0.25 20.34 22.70
N GLY A 472 0.41 19.12 22.17
CA GLY A 472 -0.44 17.97 22.47
C GLY A 472 -1.59 17.77 21.49
N LYS A 473 -1.66 18.53 20.38
CA LYS A 473 -2.68 18.38 19.34
C LYS A 473 -2.28 17.28 18.37
N ILE A 474 -3.22 16.38 18.04
CA ILE A 474 -3.04 15.41 16.93
C ILE A 474 -3.10 16.18 15.61
N VAL A 475 -2.02 16.09 14.83
CA VAL A 475 -1.86 16.77 13.53
C VAL A 475 -1.96 15.80 12.36
N ARG A 476 -1.78 14.49 12.60
CA ARG A 476 -1.92 13.42 11.60
C ARG A 476 -2.41 12.14 12.30
N SER A 477 -3.20 11.34 11.58
CA SER A 477 -3.70 10.06 12.06
C SER A 477 -3.74 9.03 10.93
N ILE A 478 -3.33 7.79 11.23
CA ILE A 478 -3.37 6.63 10.35
C ILE A 478 -4.11 5.52 11.08
N GLY A 479 -5.16 4.97 10.46
CA GLY A 479 -6.05 4.02 11.13
C GLY A 479 -7.15 4.74 11.94
N GLY A 480 -7.46 4.29 13.15
CA GLY A 480 -8.54 4.86 13.96
C GLY A 480 -9.91 4.63 13.32
N THR A 481 -10.58 5.69 12.93
CA THR A 481 -11.88 5.64 12.25
C THR A 481 -11.79 5.58 10.73
N ASN A 482 -10.57 5.58 10.16
CA ASN A 482 -10.38 5.49 8.71
C ASN A 482 -10.74 4.08 8.21
N PRO A 483 -11.77 3.91 7.35
CA PRO A 483 -12.20 2.59 6.88
C PRO A 483 -11.17 1.88 6.00
N ALA A 484 -10.23 2.60 5.39
CA ALA A 484 -9.21 2.03 4.52
C ALA A 484 -8.13 1.26 5.30
N ILE A 485 -7.85 1.63 6.55
CA ILE A 485 -6.86 0.99 7.40
C ILE A 485 -7.48 0.77 8.79
N GLN A 486 -8.30 -0.26 8.91
CA GLN A 486 -8.83 -0.67 10.21
C GLN A 486 -7.83 -1.56 10.92
N MET A 487 -7.38 -1.13 12.09
CA MET A 487 -6.51 -1.88 12.99
C MET A 487 -7.23 -2.06 14.34
N GLY A 488 -7.01 -3.19 14.97
CA GLY A 488 -7.53 -3.41 16.32
C GLY A 488 -6.57 -2.84 17.38
N TRP A 489 -5.38 -3.37 17.44
CA TRP A 489 -4.35 -2.95 18.41
C TRP A 489 -3.00 -2.79 17.72
N SER A 490 -2.54 -1.56 17.56
CA SER A 490 -1.20 -1.28 17.11
C SER A 490 -0.22 -1.33 18.29
N THR A 491 0.74 -2.27 18.25
CA THR A 491 1.75 -2.43 19.32
C THR A 491 3.07 -1.73 18.99
N GLY A 492 3.26 -1.23 17.79
CA GLY A 492 4.48 -0.53 17.42
C GLY A 492 4.56 -0.20 15.94
N PHE A 493 5.58 0.55 15.60
CA PHE A 493 5.89 0.97 14.24
C PHE A 493 7.40 1.15 14.06
N ALA A 494 7.86 1.04 12.82
CA ALA A 494 9.22 1.38 12.39
C ALA A 494 9.13 2.37 11.21
N PHE A 495 9.99 3.40 11.21
CA PHE A 495 10.05 4.35 10.10
C PHE A 495 10.83 3.77 8.94
N LEU A 496 10.37 4.04 7.71
CA LEU A 496 11.05 3.63 6.49
C LEU A 496 11.97 4.73 5.95
N PRO A 497 13.12 4.39 5.37
CA PRO A 497 13.92 5.34 4.60
C PRO A 497 13.07 5.95 3.46
N GLY A 498 13.11 7.27 3.32
CA GLY A 498 12.31 7.97 2.31
C GLY A 498 10.91 8.41 2.75
N GLY A 499 10.52 8.15 4.01
CA GLY A 499 9.20 8.47 4.58
C GLY A 499 8.28 7.26 4.62
N GLY A 500 7.16 7.35 5.28
CA GLY A 500 6.31 6.19 5.52
C GLY A 500 6.75 5.37 6.72
N MET A 501 6.02 4.28 6.98
CA MET A 501 6.30 3.42 8.14
C MET A 501 5.71 2.02 7.99
N LEU A 502 6.28 1.09 8.73
CA LEU A 502 5.70 -0.22 9.00
C LEU A 502 4.95 -0.16 10.32
N ILE A 503 3.73 -0.68 10.35
CA ILE A 503 2.85 -0.66 11.52
C ILE A 503 2.49 -2.09 11.88
N ASN A 504 2.73 -2.48 13.12
CA ASN A 504 2.34 -3.78 13.62
C ASN A 504 0.90 -3.75 14.16
N ASP A 505 -0.03 -4.40 13.47
CA ASP A 505 -1.41 -4.64 13.90
C ASP A 505 -1.50 -5.99 14.60
N TYR A 506 -1.31 -5.97 15.92
CA TYR A 506 -1.24 -7.16 16.78
C TYR A 506 -2.50 -8.03 16.70
N THR A 507 -3.67 -7.44 16.85
CA THR A 507 -4.94 -8.17 16.81
C THR A 507 -5.34 -8.57 15.39
N GLY A 508 -4.98 -7.76 14.39
CA GLY A 508 -5.15 -8.08 12.97
C GLY A 508 -4.17 -9.12 12.44
N ARG A 509 -3.16 -9.50 13.24
CA ARG A 509 -2.09 -10.43 12.87
C ARG A 509 -1.46 -10.11 11.53
N ARG A 510 -1.02 -8.86 11.40
CA ARG A 510 -0.39 -8.36 10.19
C ARG A 510 0.56 -7.21 10.47
N ILE A 511 1.54 -7.05 9.59
CA ILE A 511 2.33 -5.82 9.48
C ILE A 511 1.82 -5.07 8.25
N ILE A 512 1.61 -3.77 8.36
CA ILE A 512 1.09 -2.90 7.31
C ILE A 512 2.18 -1.89 6.96
N GLU A 513 2.44 -1.70 5.68
CA GLU A 513 3.26 -0.61 5.16
C GLU A 513 2.36 0.53 4.73
N VAL A 514 2.69 1.73 5.17
CA VAL A 514 2.05 2.96 4.72
C VAL A 514 3.08 3.93 4.15
N ASP A 515 2.67 4.67 3.14
CA ASP A 515 3.47 5.75 2.56
C ASP A 515 3.59 6.97 3.49
N ASP A 516 4.31 7.98 3.05
CA ASP A 516 4.48 9.25 3.76
C ASP A 516 3.16 10.03 3.95
N LYS A 517 2.11 9.72 3.17
CA LYS A 517 0.77 10.31 3.28
C LYS A 517 -0.17 9.48 4.16
N GLY A 518 0.24 8.28 4.58
CA GLY A 518 -0.55 7.34 5.38
C GLY A 518 -1.46 6.44 4.54
N GLY A 519 -1.25 6.37 3.23
CA GLY A 519 -1.89 5.41 2.34
C GLY A 519 -1.29 4.01 2.52
N MET A 520 -2.11 2.95 2.53
CA MET A 520 -1.61 1.58 2.63
C MET A 520 -0.95 1.16 1.31
N VAL A 521 0.33 0.80 1.39
CA VAL A 521 1.17 0.35 0.26
C VAL A 521 1.21 -1.17 0.19
N ASN A 522 1.40 -1.80 1.36
CA ASN A 522 1.63 -3.23 1.46
C ASN A 522 1.10 -3.79 2.77
N GLN A 523 0.92 -5.11 2.84
CA GLN A 523 0.69 -5.81 4.11
C GLN A 523 1.21 -7.25 4.04
N TRP A 524 1.66 -7.76 5.18
CA TRP A 524 1.99 -9.15 5.37
C TRP A 524 1.21 -9.72 6.56
N ARG A 525 0.55 -10.88 6.37
CA ARG A 525 -0.15 -11.59 7.43
C ARG A 525 0.82 -12.50 8.18
N THR A 526 0.89 -12.34 9.50
CA THR A 526 1.87 -13.02 10.35
C THR A 526 1.53 -14.48 10.65
N GLY A 527 0.41 -14.99 10.15
CA GLY A 527 -0.05 -16.37 10.38
C GLY A 527 -0.40 -16.61 11.85
N SER A 528 0.25 -17.58 12.47
CA SER A 528 0.05 -17.90 13.89
C SER A 528 0.83 -16.98 14.85
N ARG A 529 1.80 -16.20 14.35
CA ARG A 529 2.62 -15.31 15.16
C ARG A 529 1.83 -14.14 15.73
N THR A 530 2.15 -13.79 16.96
CA THR A 530 1.59 -12.65 17.69
C THR A 530 2.69 -11.63 17.94
N ILE A 531 2.93 -10.76 16.96
CA ILE A 531 4.08 -9.86 16.97
C ILE A 531 3.88 -8.75 18.02
N ALA A 532 4.82 -8.63 18.96
CA ALA A 532 4.82 -7.59 19.98
C ALA A 532 5.60 -6.33 19.54
N SER A 533 6.72 -6.51 18.85
CA SER A 533 7.60 -5.43 18.39
C SER A 533 8.19 -5.75 17.04
N ILE A 534 8.51 -4.70 16.31
CA ILE A 534 9.21 -4.74 15.02
C ILE A 534 10.32 -3.71 15.01
N ASP A 535 11.42 -4.02 14.33
CA ASP A 535 12.46 -3.04 14.04
C ASP A 535 13.04 -3.25 12.63
N LEU A 536 13.48 -2.16 12.00
CA LEU A 536 14.04 -2.18 10.66
C LEU A 536 15.53 -2.49 10.73
N ILE A 537 16.01 -3.40 9.88
CA ILE A 537 17.45 -3.61 9.67
C ILE A 537 17.89 -2.71 8.52
N GLU A 538 18.72 -1.71 8.82
CA GLU A 538 19.30 -0.77 7.86
C GLU A 538 20.52 -1.36 7.12
#